data_d6bad993de16948818f28b8b90980a17
#
_entry.id   d6bad993de16948818f28b8b90980a17
#
_cell.length_a   1.000
_cell.length_b   1.000
_cell.length_c   1.000
_cell.angle_alpha   90.00
_cell.angle_beta   90.00
_cell.angle_gamma   90.00
#
_symmetry.space_group_name_H-M   'P 1'
#
loop_
_entity.id
_entity.type
_entity.pdbx_description
1 polymer ?
#
loop_
_entity_poly.entity_id
_entity_poly.type
_entity_poly.pdbx_seq_one_letter_code
_entity_poly.pdbx_strand_id
1 'polypeptide(L)'
;FVFDHEKFTADKIMRQIEKYHITSFCAPPTIYRFMIQEDFSKYDLSSLEYCTTAGEAMNPSVAETFQKLTGVQIYEGFGQTETTMTLGTFPWIKPKPGSMGKPNPQYDVHILRPDMTECEDGEKGEICIRIGDDKPIGLFKYYYRDEKQTKSVWHDGYYHTGDMAWRDEEGYFWFEGRIDDVIKSSGYRIGPFE
;
A
#
# COMPACT_ATOMS: atom_id res chain seq x y z
N PHE A 1 18.65 8.10 15.25
CA PHE A 1 18.24 6.77 14.75
C PHE A 1 18.60 5.75 15.81
N VAL A 2 17.62 4.93 16.21
CA VAL A 2 17.85 3.79 17.11
C VAL A 2 17.73 2.53 16.28
N PHE A 3 18.81 1.76 16.17
CA PHE A 3 18.80 0.45 15.56
C PHE A 3 18.66 -0.60 16.68
N ASP A 4 17.74 -1.50 16.48
CA ASP A 4 17.53 -2.63 17.37
C ASP A 4 17.77 -3.92 16.61
N HIS A 5 18.75 -4.69 17.05
CA HIS A 5 19.13 -5.98 16.46
C HIS A 5 18.42 -7.17 17.11
N GLU A 6 17.60 -6.92 18.13
CA GLU A 6 16.86 -7.99 18.78
C GLU A 6 15.63 -8.40 17.96
N LYS A 7 15.14 -9.61 18.24
CA LYS A 7 13.93 -10.12 17.62
C LYS A 7 12.75 -9.18 17.92
N PHE A 8 11.92 -8.95 16.89
CA PHE A 8 10.70 -8.18 16.99
C PHE A 8 9.76 -8.77 18.06
N THR A 9 9.18 -7.88 18.89
CA THR A 9 7.96 -8.13 19.67
C THR A 9 7.13 -6.84 19.69
N ALA A 10 5.81 -6.96 19.78
CA ALA A 10 4.92 -5.80 19.87
C ALA A 10 5.16 -5.01 21.16
N ASP A 11 5.32 -5.69 22.32
CA ASP A 11 5.68 -5.07 23.59
C ASP A 11 6.90 -4.14 23.47
N LYS A 12 7.96 -4.61 22.82
CA LYS A 12 9.18 -3.82 22.66
C LYS A 12 8.96 -2.56 21.83
N ILE A 13 8.22 -2.66 20.73
CA ILE A 13 7.91 -1.48 19.90
C ILE A 13 7.09 -0.48 20.69
N MET A 14 6.05 -0.93 21.42
CA MET A 14 5.20 -0.06 22.20
C MET A 14 5.99 0.64 23.32
N ARG A 15 6.92 -0.06 23.97
CA ARG A 15 7.85 0.56 24.95
C ARG A 15 8.82 1.55 24.30
N GLN A 16 9.24 1.33 23.06
CA GLN A 16 10.09 2.29 22.36
C GLN A 16 9.30 3.54 21.96
N ILE A 17 8.05 3.39 21.54
CA ILE A 17 7.15 4.53 21.26
C ILE A 17 7.02 5.38 22.52
N GLU A 18 6.69 4.78 23.66
CA GLU A 18 6.59 5.45 24.94
C GLU A 18 7.91 6.12 25.35
N LYS A 19 9.01 5.35 25.38
CA LYS A 19 10.33 5.81 25.87
C LYS A 19 10.87 7.00 25.10
N TYR A 20 10.68 7.01 23.79
CA TYR A 20 11.25 8.03 22.89
C TYR A 20 10.23 9.07 22.45
N HIS A 21 8.99 9.01 22.96
CA HIS A 21 7.89 9.88 22.59
C HIS A 21 7.73 9.99 21.06
N ILE A 22 7.68 8.81 20.41
CA ILE A 22 7.57 8.73 18.95
C ILE A 22 6.22 9.27 18.51
N THR A 23 6.24 10.23 17.58
CA THR A 23 5.04 10.90 17.06
C THR A 23 4.54 10.28 15.76
N SER A 24 5.45 9.72 14.96
CA SER A 24 5.12 9.11 13.65
C SER A 24 5.61 7.68 13.60
N PHE A 25 4.70 6.76 13.25
CA PHE A 25 4.99 5.33 13.19
C PHE A 25 4.58 4.74 11.85
N CYS A 26 5.51 4.11 11.16
CA CYS A 26 5.28 3.41 9.90
C CYS A 26 5.63 1.93 10.06
N ALA A 27 4.69 1.05 9.79
CA ALA A 27 4.89 -0.39 9.86
C ALA A 27 3.97 -1.15 8.91
N PRO A 28 4.31 -2.37 8.47
CA PRO A 28 3.39 -3.21 7.72
C PRO A 28 2.18 -3.62 8.58
N PRO A 29 1.02 -3.96 7.97
CA PRO A 29 -0.20 -4.35 8.67
C PRO A 29 -0.01 -5.46 9.70
N THR A 30 0.88 -6.39 9.42
CA THR A 30 1.23 -7.48 10.34
C THR A 30 1.70 -6.97 11.70
N ILE A 31 2.45 -5.88 11.77
CA ILE A 31 2.92 -5.28 13.03
C ILE A 31 1.75 -4.72 13.83
N TYR A 32 0.85 -3.96 13.20
CA TYR A 32 -0.35 -3.45 13.86
C TYR A 32 -1.24 -4.58 14.38
N ARG A 33 -1.36 -5.69 13.62
CA ARG A 33 -2.10 -6.88 14.07
C ARG A 33 -1.51 -7.51 15.33
N PHE A 34 -0.20 -7.50 15.51
CA PHE A 34 0.42 -7.93 16.76
C PHE A 34 0.21 -6.91 17.88
N MET A 35 0.35 -5.60 17.58
CA MET A 35 0.17 -4.56 18.60
C MET A 35 -1.23 -4.61 19.22
N ILE A 36 -2.30 -4.77 18.44
CA ILE A 36 -3.68 -4.79 18.98
C ILE A 36 -3.98 -6.03 19.86
N GLN A 37 -3.08 -7.01 19.93
CA GLN A 37 -3.19 -8.14 20.86
C GLN A 37 -2.61 -7.83 22.26
N GLU A 38 -1.85 -6.73 22.39
CA GLU A 38 -1.23 -6.33 23.64
C GLU A 38 -2.23 -5.58 24.54
N ASP A 39 -1.92 -5.55 25.82
CA ASP A 39 -2.66 -4.75 26.79
C ASP A 39 -2.18 -3.29 26.76
N PHE A 40 -2.90 -2.44 26.05
CA PHE A 40 -2.56 -1.02 25.86
C PHE A 40 -2.48 -0.21 27.15
N SER A 41 -3.12 -0.68 28.25
CA SER A 41 -3.04 -0.01 29.55
C SER A 41 -1.63 0.02 30.17
N LYS A 42 -0.73 -0.79 29.63
CA LYS A 42 0.67 -0.90 30.07
C LYS A 42 1.63 0.09 29.42
N TYR A 43 1.15 0.87 28.45
CA TYR A 43 2.00 1.74 27.62
C TYR A 43 1.38 3.13 27.49
N ASP A 44 2.21 4.15 27.53
CA ASP A 44 1.81 5.51 27.15
C ASP A 44 2.12 5.75 25.66
N LEU A 45 1.11 5.63 24.81
CA LEU A 45 1.21 5.87 23.38
C LEU A 45 0.65 7.25 22.98
N SER A 46 0.40 8.13 23.95
CA SER A 46 -0.20 9.45 23.71
C SER A 46 0.63 10.38 22.83
N SER A 47 1.91 10.06 22.64
CA SER A 47 2.79 10.79 21.72
C SER A 47 2.51 10.51 20.24
N LEU A 48 1.82 9.40 19.89
CA LEU A 48 1.51 9.09 18.51
C LEU A 48 0.52 10.09 17.91
N GLU A 49 0.90 10.68 16.80
CA GLU A 49 0.10 11.64 16.03
C GLU A 49 -0.24 11.13 14.64
N TYR A 50 0.66 10.35 14.03
CA TYR A 50 0.57 9.93 12.65
C TYR A 50 1.06 8.49 12.45
N CYS A 51 0.17 7.63 11.99
CA CYS A 51 0.48 6.23 11.72
C CYS A 51 0.26 5.89 10.25
N THR A 52 1.21 5.18 9.64
CA THR A 52 1.12 4.77 8.24
C THR A 52 1.40 3.28 8.08
N THR A 53 0.83 2.71 7.04
CA THR A 53 1.07 1.32 6.66
C THR A 53 1.24 1.18 5.16
N ALA A 54 2.05 0.21 4.74
CA ALA A 54 2.25 -0.17 3.35
C ALA A 54 2.81 -1.59 3.25
N GLY A 55 2.86 -2.13 2.03
CA GLY A 55 3.49 -3.41 1.71
C GLY A 55 2.53 -4.61 1.73
N GLU A 56 1.42 -4.51 2.45
CA GLU A 56 0.34 -5.52 2.50
C GLU A 56 -0.99 -4.77 2.56
N ALA A 57 -2.10 -5.44 2.20
CA ALA A 57 -3.44 -4.88 2.39
C ALA A 57 -3.78 -4.81 3.88
N MET A 58 -4.22 -3.65 4.36
CA MET A 58 -4.65 -3.47 5.74
C MET A 58 -6.04 -4.07 5.95
N ASN A 59 -6.16 -4.95 6.95
CA ASN A 59 -7.46 -5.43 7.37
C ASN A 59 -8.22 -4.29 8.10
N PRO A 60 -9.40 -3.88 7.63
CA PRO A 60 -10.17 -2.79 8.23
C PRO A 60 -10.40 -2.95 9.73
N SER A 61 -10.66 -4.18 10.21
CA SER A 61 -10.91 -4.42 11.64
C SER A 61 -9.67 -4.16 12.51
N VAL A 62 -8.47 -4.38 11.97
CA VAL A 62 -7.20 -4.06 12.66
C VAL A 62 -7.04 -2.55 12.77
N ALA A 63 -7.27 -1.82 11.67
CA ALA A 63 -7.17 -0.36 11.64
C ALA A 63 -8.19 0.29 12.61
N GLU A 64 -9.45 -0.17 12.58
CA GLU A 64 -10.49 0.31 13.49
C GLU A 64 -10.17 0.03 14.96
N THR A 65 -9.66 -1.18 15.26
CA THR A 65 -9.30 -1.55 16.63
C THR A 65 -8.14 -0.70 17.14
N PHE A 66 -7.10 -0.52 16.32
CA PHE A 66 -5.97 0.34 16.66
C PHE A 66 -6.42 1.78 16.91
N GLN A 67 -7.28 2.32 16.05
CA GLN A 67 -7.84 3.67 16.22
C GLN A 67 -8.68 3.80 17.49
N LYS A 68 -9.48 2.79 17.85
CA LYS A 68 -10.24 2.78 19.10
C LYS A 68 -9.34 2.79 20.34
N LEU A 69 -8.20 2.09 20.27
CA LEU A 69 -7.25 1.96 21.38
C LEU A 69 -6.35 3.18 21.56
N THR A 70 -5.97 3.85 20.46
CA THR A 70 -4.99 4.95 20.49
C THR A 70 -5.59 6.32 20.15
N GLY A 71 -6.76 6.37 19.52
CA GLY A 71 -7.31 7.60 18.94
C GLY A 71 -6.65 7.98 17.60
N VAL A 72 -5.62 7.27 17.14
CA VAL A 72 -4.83 7.63 15.95
C VAL A 72 -5.28 6.82 14.74
N GLN A 73 -5.51 7.52 13.62
CA GLN A 73 -5.83 6.91 12.33
C GLN A 73 -4.58 6.32 11.67
N ILE A 74 -4.74 5.14 11.04
CA ILE A 74 -3.72 4.57 10.17
C ILE A 74 -4.01 5.00 8.72
N TYR A 75 -3.00 5.55 8.05
CA TYR A 75 -3.05 5.96 6.65
C TYR A 75 -2.37 4.91 5.78
N GLU A 76 -3.10 4.41 4.79
CA GLU A 76 -2.59 3.39 3.89
C GLU A 76 -1.85 4.01 2.71
N GLY A 77 -0.79 3.34 2.26
CA GLY A 77 -0.05 3.69 1.06
C GLY A 77 0.32 2.44 0.27
N PHE A 78 0.23 2.55 -1.05
CA PHE A 78 0.65 1.53 -1.99
C PHE A 78 1.79 2.05 -2.86
N GLY A 79 2.76 1.19 -3.08
CA GLY A 79 3.89 1.41 -3.96
C GLY A 79 4.75 0.16 -4.03
N GLN A 80 5.78 0.23 -4.84
CA GLN A 80 6.72 -0.86 -5.06
C GLN A 80 8.15 -0.34 -4.85
N THR A 81 9.14 -1.24 -4.84
CA THR A 81 10.57 -0.86 -4.87
C THR A 81 10.91 -0.07 -6.13
N GLU A 82 10.20 -0.34 -7.21
CA GLU A 82 10.29 0.30 -8.52
C GLU A 82 9.68 1.71 -8.55
N THR A 83 8.82 2.03 -7.59
CA THR A 83 8.12 3.31 -7.49
C THR A 83 8.38 3.94 -6.13
N THR A 84 7.99 5.20 -5.94
CA THR A 84 7.68 5.73 -4.61
C THR A 84 6.21 5.39 -4.30
N MET A 85 5.57 6.08 -3.36
CA MET A 85 4.16 5.87 -3.08
C MET A 85 3.29 6.25 -4.29
N THR A 86 2.71 5.25 -4.93
CA THR A 86 1.89 5.40 -6.15
C THR A 86 0.45 5.81 -5.83
N LEU A 87 -0.11 5.18 -4.81
CA LEU A 87 -1.44 5.48 -4.26
C LEU A 87 -1.32 5.71 -2.76
N GLY A 88 -2.19 6.51 -2.18
CA GLY A 88 -2.17 6.69 -0.74
C GLY A 88 -3.37 7.46 -0.18
N THR A 89 -3.56 7.29 1.11
CA THR A 89 -4.43 8.14 1.90
C THR A 89 -3.61 9.33 2.39
N PHE A 90 -3.57 10.39 1.60
CA PHE A 90 -2.86 11.63 1.94
C PHE A 90 -3.62 12.45 2.99
N PRO A 91 -2.99 13.41 3.70
CA PRO A 91 -3.65 14.21 4.74
C PRO A 91 -4.92 14.96 4.30
N TRP A 92 -5.04 15.24 3.01
CA TRP A 92 -6.20 15.91 2.40
C TRP A 92 -7.25 14.93 1.83
N ILE A 93 -7.05 13.62 1.99
CA ILE A 93 -7.96 12.57 1.52
C ILE A 93 -8.61 11.92 2.74
N LYS A 94 -9.94 11.83 2.75
CA LYS A 94 -10.67 11.12 3.80
C LYS A 94 -10.27 9.64 3.78
N PRO A 95 -9.81 9.06 4.89
CA PRO A 95 -9.51 7.64 4.95
C PRO A 95 -10.73 6.76 4.62
N LYS A 96 -10.51 5.73 3.81
CA LYS A 96 -11.51 4.71 3.48
C LYS A 96 -10.85 3.34 3.78
N PRO A 97 -11.13 2.76 4.95
CA PRO A 97 -10.43 1.56 5.42
C PRO A 97 -10.47 0.41 4.42
N GLY A 98 -9.31 -0.22 4.19
CA GLY A 98 -9.13 -1.30 3.22
C GLY A 98 -8.86 -0.83 1.79
N SER A 99 -8.99 0.47 1.49
CA SER A 99 -8.55 1.02 0.20
C SER A 99 -7.09 1.43 0.24
N MET A 100 -6.40 1.33 -0.89
CA MET A 100 -5.05 1.89 -1.07
C MET A 100 -5.03 3.42 -1.14
N GLY A 101 -6.19 4.09 -1.00
CA GLY A 101 -6.31 5.53 -1.17
C GLY A 101 -6.49 5.94 -2.63
N LYS A 102 -5.97 7.12 -2.99
CA LYS A 102 -6.09 7.72 -4.33
C LYS A 102 -4.72 7.93 -4.96
N PRO A 103 -4.65 8.15 -6.28
CA PRO A 103 -3.39 8.40 -6.96
C PRO A 103 -2.59 9.55 -6.37
N ASN A 104 -1.28 9.31 -6.22
CA ASN A 104 -0.33 10.38 -5.93
C ASN A 104 -0.29 11.33 -7.13
N PRO A 105 -0.46 12.65 -6.93
CA PRO A 105 -0.42 13.64 -8.02
C PRO A 105 0.87 13.63 -8.86
N GLN A 106 1.91 12.97 -8.39
CA GLN A 106 3.17 12.80 -9.11
C GLN A 106 3.06 11.83 -10.30
N TYR A 107 2.06 10.93 -10.27
CA TYR A 107 1.89 9.85 -11.24
C TYR A 107 0.55 9.96 -11.95
N ASP A 108 0.56 9.67 -13.24
CA ASP A 108 -0.64 9.46 -14.05
C ASP A 108 -0.99 7.97 -13.99
N VAL A 109 -1.84 7.59 -13.01
CA VAL A 109 -2.17 6.22 -12.66
C VAL A 109 -3.47 5.79 -13.32
N HIS A 110 -3.44 4.65 -13.98
CA HIS A 110 -4.55 4.03 -14.70
C HIS A 110 -4.81 2.61 -14.20
N ILE A 111 -6.03 2.14 -14.41
CA ILE A 111 -6.38 0.71 -14.34
C ILE A 111 -6.72 0.25 -15.76
N LEU A 112 -5.91 -0.66 -16.30
CA LEU A 112 -6.02 -1.04 -17.71
C LEU A 112 -6.42 -2.51 -17.89
N ARG A 113 -7.24 -2.75 -18.91
CA ARG A 113 -7.53 -4.09 -19.43
C ARG A 113 -6.31 -4.64 -20.19
N PRO A 114 -6.30 -5.94 -20.50
CA PRO A 114 -5.22 -6.54 -21.31
C PRO A 114 -5.09 -5.95 -22.72
N ASP A 115 -6.12 -5.31 -23.25
CA ASP A 115 -6.11 -4.62 -24.54
C ASP A 115 -5.68 -3.15 -24.43
N MET A 116 -5.18 -2.74 -23.26
CA MET A 116 -4.72 -1.38 -22.95
C MET A 116 -5.81 -0.31 -22.92
N THR A 117 -7.08 -0.70 -22.88
CA THR A 117 -8.19 0.24 -22.64
C THR A 117 -8.40 0.47 -21.15
N GLU A 118 -8.86 1.68 -20.78
CA GLU A 118 -9.16 2.04 -19.40
C GLU A 118 -10.34 1.22 -18.86
N CYS A 119 -10.24 0.72 -17.62
CA CYS A 119 -11.33 0.07 -16.93
C CYS A 119 -12.37 1.08 -16.42
N GLU A 120 -13.63 0.67 -16.45
CA GLU A 120 -14.71 1.41 -15.80
C GLU A 120 -14.62 1.27 -14.27
N ASP A 121 -15.32 2.14 -13.52
CA ASP A 121 -15.39 2.04 -12.08
C ASP A 121 -16.04 0.70 -11.66
N GLY A 122 -15.42 0.02 -10.69
CA GLY A 122 -15.77 -1.33 -10.26
C GLY A 122 -15.18 -2.46 -11.10
N GLU A 123 -14.56 -2.15 -12.23
CA GLU A 123 -13.92 -3.16 -13.07
C GLU A 123 -12.47 -3.42 -12.65
N LYS A 124 -12.08 -4.69 -12.65
CA LYS A 124 -10.73 -5.14 -12.27
C LYS A 124 -9.77 -5.07 -13.47
N GLY A 125 -8.61 -4.46 -13.26
CA GLY A 125 -7.54 -4.35 -14.24
C GLY A 125 -6.18 -4.19 -13.60
N GLU A 126 -5.15 -4.07 -14.42
CA GLU A 126 -3.78 -3.83 -13.97
C GLU A 126 -3.57 -2.36 -13.64
N ILE A 127 -2.90 -2.08 -12.50
CA ILE A 127 -2.41 -0.74 -12.20
C ILE A 127 -1.24 -0.43 -13.12
N CYS A 128 -1.38 0.60 -13.94
CA CYS A 128 -0.34 1.08 -14.84
C CYS A 128 -0.05 2.55 -14.59
N ILE A 129 1.20 2.95 -14.75
CA ILE A 129 1.61 4.35 -14.65
C ILE A 129 2.00 4.82 -16.04
N ARG A 130 1.31 5.84 -16.57
CA ARG A 130 1.63 6.40 -17.88
C ARG A 130 3.00 7.04 -17.87
N ILE A 131 3.75 6.78 -18.93
CA ILE A 131 5.05 7.37 -19.18
C ILE A 131 4.86 8.47 -20.22
N GLY A 132 5.20 9.71 -19.85
CA GLY A 132 5.29 10.80 -20.82
C GLY A 132 6.59 10.75 -21.64
N ASP A 133 6.99 11.90 -22.15
CA ASP A 133 8.28 12.06 -22.86
C ASP A 133 9.45 11.73 -21.95
N ASP A 134 9.34 12.07 -20.66
CA ASP A 134 10.27 11.72 -19.60
C ASP A 134 9.62 10.79 -18.58
N LYS A 135 10.39 9.82 -18.06
CA LYS A 135 9.95 8.98 -16.96
C LYS A 135 9.65 9.84 -15.72
N PRO A 136 8.50 9.63 -15.04
CA PRO A 136 8.20 10.35 -13.81
C PRO A 136 9.30 10.19 -12.75
N ILE A 137 9.57 11.26 -12.02
CA ILE A 137 10.47 11.20 -10.85
C ILE A 137 9.91 10.19 -9.87
N GLY A 138 10.79 9.32 -9.31
CA GLY A 138 10.40 8.29 -8.36
C GLY A 138 10.15 6.91 -8.98
N LEU A 139 10.08 6.81 -10.31
CA LEU A 139 10.13 5.52 -10.98
C LEU A 139 11.58 5.07 -11.20
N PHE A 140 11.83 3.76 -11.00
CA PHE A 140 13.14 3.17 -11.24
C PHE A 140 13.55 3.30 -12.71
N LYS A 141 14.85 3.20 -13.00
CA LYS A 141 15.34 3.33 -14.36
C LYS A 141 15.31 2.00 -15.12
N TYR A 142 15.78 0.95 -14.48
CA TYR A 142 15.88 -0.40 -15.04
C TYR A 142 16.24 -1.40 -13.95
N TYR A 143 16.00 -2.69 -14.20
CA TYR A 143 16.53 -3.78 -13.36
C TYR A 143 18.02 -4.00 -13.66
N TYR A 144 18.81 -4.11 -12.61
CA TYR A 144 20.25 -4.25 -12.75
C TYR A 144 20.62 -5.53 -13.50
N ARG A 145 21.32 -5.40 -14.64
CA ARG A 145 21.74 -6.49 -15.52
C ARG A 145 20.61 -7.39 -16.02
N ASP A 146 19.38 -6.91 -16.04
CA ASP A 146 18.22 -7.64 -16.56
C ASP A 146 17.39 -6.75 -17.51
N GLU A 147 17.88 -6.66 -18.73
CA GLU A 147 17.20 -5.89 -19.79
C GLU A 147 15.87 -6.53 -20.20
N LYS A 148 15.79 -7.88 -20.16
CA LYS A 148 14.59 -8.60 -20.52
C LYS A 148 13.45 -8.27 -19.55
N GLN A 149 13.71 -8.36 -18.25
CA GLN A 149 12.74 -7.99 -17.22
C GLN A 149 12.41 -6.49 -17.29
N THR A 150 13.38 -5.63 -17.56
CA THR A 150 13.13 -4.20 -17.73
C THR A 150 12.15 -3.95 -18.88
N LYS A 151 12.34 -4.58 -20.03
CA LYS A 151 11.44 -4.43 -21.18
C LYS A 151 10.06 -5.02 -20.95
N SER A 152 9.93 -6.05 -20.11
CA SER A 152 8.64 -6.69 -19.86
C SER A 152 7.69 -5.84 -19.00
N VAL A 153 8.19 -4.82 -18.31
CA VAL A 153 7.38 -3.91 -17.47
C VAL A 153 7.28 -2.49 -18.05
N TRP A 154 8.08 -2.17 -19.09
CA TRP A 154 8.08 -0.88 -19.77
C TRP A 154 7.66 -1.05 -21.23
N HIS A 155 6.37 -1.04 -21.49
CA HIS A 155 5.84 -1.17 -22.85
C HIS A 155 4.53 -0.40 -23.01
N ASP A 156 4.06 -0.23 -24.23
CA ASP A 156 2.81 0.42 -24.62
C ASP A 156 2.59 1.82 -24.00
N GLY A 157 3.69 2.52 -23.66
CA GLY A 157 3.63 3.86 -23.06
C GLY A 157 3.36 3.87 -21.57
N TYR A 158 3.45 2.70 -20.90
CA TYR A 158 3.19 2.55 -19.47
C TYR A 158 4.31 1.78 -18.77
N TYR A 159 4.41 2.02 -17.46
CA TYR A 159 5.00 1.11 -16.50
C TYR A 159 3.91 0.18 -15.97
N HIS A 160 4.11 -1.11 -16.15
CA HIS A 160 3.22 -2.18 -15.72
C HIS A 160 3.63 -2.66 -14.33
N THR A 161 2.76 -2.47 -13.32
CA THR A 161 3.10 -2.84 -11.93
C THR A 161 2.99 -4.34 -11.68
N GLY A 162 2.19 -5.05 -12.47
CA GLY A 162 1.81 -6.43 -12.22
C GLY A 162 0.81 -6.59 -11.08
N ASP A 163 0.31 -5.48 -10.52
CA ASP A 163 -0.71 -5.48 -9.48
C ASP A 163 -2.10 -5.21 -10.05
N MET A 164 -3.07 -6.02 -9.63
CA MET A 164 -4.47 -5.89 -10.01
C MET A 164 -5.24 -5.07 -8.99
N ALA A 165 -6.11 -4.19 -9.47
CA ALA A 165 -6.97 -3.37 -8.64
C ALA A 165 -8.29 -3.06 -9.37
N TRP A 166 -9.22 -2.47 -8.63
CA TRP A 166 -10.38 -1.78 -9.18
C TRP A 166 -10.53 -0.41 -8.50
N ARG A 167 -11.25 0.50 -9.14
CA ARG A 167 -11.51 1.84 -8.62
C ARG A 167 -12.99 2.00 -8.34
N ASP A 168 -13.35 2.61 -7.21
CA ASP A 168 -14.74 2.94 -6.92
C ASP A 168 -15.14 4.31 -7.52
N GLU A 169 -16.45 4.61 -7.51
CA GLU A 169 -17.03 5.87 -8.02
C GLU A 169 -16.48 7.13 -7.32
N GLU A 170 -15.91 6.99 -6.12
CA GLU A 170 -15.26 8.08 -5.40
C GLU A 170 -13.77 8.23 -5.76
N GLY A 171 -13.22 7.34 -6.60
CA GLY A 171 -11.84 7.33 -7.07
C GLY A 171 -10.84 6.70 -6.11
N TYR A 172 -11.30 5.89 -5.14
CA TYR A 172 -10.42 5.08 -4.31
C TYR A 172 -10.07 3.77 -5.01
N PHE A 173 -8.82 3.35 -4.85
CA PHE A 173 -8.30 2.12 -5.43
C PHE A 173 -8.32 0.99 -4.40
N TRP A 174 -8.71 -0.20 -4.85
CA TRP A 174 -8.85 -1.39 -4.03
C TRP A 174 -7.97 -2.50 -4.60
N PHE A 175 -7.08 -3.03 -3.76
CA PHE A 175 -6.14 -4.07 -4.17
C PHE A 175 -6.85 -5.41 -4.36
N GLU A 176 -6.53 -6.12 -5.45
CA GLU A 176 -7.10 -7.40 -5.77
C GLU A 176 -6.10 -8.55 -5.69
N GLY A 177 -4.83 -8.27 -5.95
CA GLY A 177 -3.74 -9.24 -5.95
C GLY A 177 -2.71 -8.97 -7.04
N ARG A 178 -1.76 -9.87 -7.17
CA ARG A 178 -0.79 -9.86 -8.27
C ARG A 178 -1.34 -10.60 -9.50
N ILE A 179 -0.95 -10.17 -10.70
CA ILE A 179 -1.31 -10.86 -11.96
C ILE A 179 -0.78 -12.30 -11.97
N ASP A 180 0.40 -12.52 -11.41
CA ASP A 180 1.07 -13.82 -11.31
C ASP A 180 0.48 -14.72 -10.22
N ASP A 181 -0.18 -14.16 -9.19
CA ASP A 181 -0.82 -14.89 -8.07
C ASP A 181 -2.30 -15.19 -8.31
N VAL A 182 -2.90 -14.63 -9.38
CA VAL A 182 -4.32 -14.80 -9.67
C VAL A 182 -4.64 -16.24 -10.08
N ILE A 183 -5.52 -16.89 -9.33
CA ILE A 183 -6.01 -18.23 -9.63
C ILE A 183 -6.97 -18.17 -10.81
N LYS A 184 -6.63 -18.88 -11.88
CA LYS A 184 -7.53 -19.03 -13.05
C LYS A 184 -8.40 -20.28 -12.86
N SER A 185 -9.70 -20.10 -12.64
CA SER A 185 -10.65 -21.18 -12.52
C SER A 185 -11.83 -20.98 -13.47
N SER A 186 -12.03 -21.90 -14.42
CA SER A 186 -13.17 -21.92 -15.35
C SER A 186 -13.46 -20.58 -16.06
N GLY A 187 -12.40 -19.81 -16.40
CA GLY A 187 -12.52 -18.49 -17.03
C GLY A 187 -12.64 -17.31 -16.07
N TYR A 188 -12.79 -17.58 -14.77
CA TYR A 188 -12.74 -16.54 -13.73
C TYR A 188 -11.32 -16.33 -13.21
N ARG A 189 -11.00 -15.07 -12.89
CA ARG A 189 -9.77 -14.65 -12.22
C ARG A 189 -10.14 -14.37 -10.77
N ILE A 190 -9.60 -15.16 -9.85
CA ILE A 190 -9.87 -15.06 -8.41
C ILE A 190 -8.59 -14.58 -7.74
N GLY A 191 -8.62 -13.41 -7.13
CA GLY A 191 -7.51 -12.89 -6.34
C GLY A 191 -7.36 -13.65 -5.02
N PRO A 192 -6.13 -13.79 -4.49
CA PRO A 192 -5.89 -14.51 -3.24
C PRO A 192 -6.52 -13.82 -2.02
N PHE A 193 -7.06 -12.61 -2.18
CA PHE A 193 -7.71 -11.82 -1.13
C PHE A 193 -9.24 -11.78 -1.26
N GLU A 194 -9.82 -12.43 -2.26
CA GLU A 194 -11.28 -12.64 -2.38
C GLU A 194 -11.83 -13.67 -1.35
#